data_5220b34272c01f22bfbca0aaa7a754fc
#
_entry.id   5220b34272c01f22bfbca0aaa7a754fc
#
_cell.length_a   1.000
_cell.length_b   1.000
_cell.length_c   1.000
_cell.angle_alpha   90.00
_cell.angle_beta   90.00
_cell.angle_gamma   90.00
#
_symmetry.space_group_name_H-M   'P 1'
#
loop_
_entity.id
_entity.type
_entity.pdbx_description
1 polymer ?
#
loop_
_entity_poly.entity_id
_entity_poly.type
_entity_poly.pdbx_seq_one_letter_code
_entity_poly.pdbx_strand_id
1 'polypeptide(L)'
;GTLPEPPKARVAVDHSTADVDALVEQRFLQLASPASTFNGPVPAACDQIQYYQFRLRSAPEPDAVLVLMPGVYSGANVFSYLAKELIYAAHTRTDAAPLNLEVLAVDRRDNCIEDLTGLNAAEQARDTQVALDYYFNGVPLDGQLFDGFKSSDDVPYLSEMGLAQVMEDVHAVLTTHVPDPLQRQQKAFIGGHSMGASLAWVYAGWDFDGDETTLADAGYQNVAGVIRLDSRYTPADSQEAAPLPATENDAVI
;
A
#
# COMPACT_ATOMS: atom_id res chain seq x y z
N GLY A 1 8.45 -28.06 10.77
CA GLY A 1 7.34 -27.33 10.19
C GLY A 1 7.78 -26.72 8.90
N THR A 2 7.06 -26.97 7.80
CA THR A 2 7.24 -26.27 6.53
C THR A 2 6.92 -24.81 6.78
N LEU A 3 7.78 -23.91 6.32
CA LEU A 3 7.49 -22.47 6.31
C LEU A 3 6.18 -22.27 5.54
N PRO A 4 5.27 -21.41 6.03
CA PRO A 4 4.06 -21.07 5.28
C PRO A 4 4.46 -20.56 3.90
N GLU A 5 3.73 -20.97 2.86
CA GLU A 5 3.93 -20.41 1.52
C GLU A 5 3.86 -18.88 1.59
N PRO A 6 4.74 -18.18 0.87
CA PRO A 6 4.65 -16.74 0.78
C PRO A 6 3.28 -16.37 0.21
N PRO A 7 2.66 -15.27 0.67
CA PRO A 7 1.38 -14.81 0.14
C PRO A 7 1.48 -14.67 -1.38
N LYS A 8 0.49 -15.20 -2.08
CA LYS A 8 0.43 -15.11 -3.54
C LYS A 8 0.21 -13.63 -3.90
N ALA A 9 1.20 -13.03 -4.55
CA ALA A 9 1.02 -11.73 -5.16
C ALA A 9 -0.20 -11.75 -6.10
N ARG A 10 -0.95 -10.66 -6.14
CA ARG A 10 -2.01 -10.51 -7.15
C ARG A 10 -1.38 -10.59 -8.54
N VAL A 11 -1.89 -11.48 -9.36
CA VAL A 11 -1.54 -11.56 -10.78
C VAL A 11 -2.46 -10.61 -11.51
N ALA A 12 -2.11 -9.33 -11.54
CA ALA A 12 -2.84 -8.38 -12.37
C ALA A 12 -2.58 -8.70 -13.85
N VAL A 13 -3.62 -8.65 -14.67
CA VAL A 13 -3.43 -8.62 -16.12
C VAL A 13 -2.68 -7.33 -16.44
N ASP A 14 -1.48 -7.48 -16.99
CA ASP A 14 -0.65 -6.34 -17.33
C ASP A 14 -1.20 -5.66 -18.60
N HIS A 15 -1.65 -4.43 -18.46
CA HIS A 15 -2.13 -3.60 -19.56
C HIS A 15 -1.05 -2.67 -20.10
N SER A 16 0.16 -2.76 -19.57
CA SER A 16 1.29 -1.97 -20.02
C SER A 16 1.70 -2.34 -21.46
N THR A 17 2.23 -1.38 -22.19
CA THR A 17 2.80 -1.64 -23.50
C THR A 17 4.17 -2.33 -23.39
N ALA A 18 4.59 -3.02 -24.46
CA ALA A 18 5.89 -3.69 -24.50
C ALA A 18 7.07 -2.74 -24.20
N ASP A 19 6.96 -1.47 -24.61
CA ASP A 19 8.00 -0.46 -24.36
C ASP A 19 8.09 -0.10 -22.86
N VAL A 20 6.95 0.02 -22.19
CA VAL A 20 6.88 0.26 -20.75
C VAL A 20 7.47 -0.93 -20.00
N ASP A 21 7.08 -2.15 -20.35
CA ASP A 21 7.58 -3.36 -19.69
C ASP A 21 9.07 -3.63 -19.95
N ALA A 22 9.58 -3.19 -21.10
CA ALA A 22 11.00 -3.26 -21.38
C ALA A 22 11.82 -2.31 -20.50
N LEU A 23 11.25 -1.18 -20.09
CA LEU A 23 11.92 -0.14 -19.32
C LEU A 23 11.71 -0.27 -17.82
N VAL A 24 10.50 -0.61 -17.37
CA VAL A 24 10.08 -0.61 -15.97
C VAL A 24 9.98 -2.03 -15.44
N GLU A 25 10.45 -2.26 -14.23
CA GLU A 25 10.22 -3.49 -13.47
C GLU A 25 9.25 -3.27 -12.32
N GLN A 26 8.48 -4.32 -12.02
CA GLN A 26 7.63 -4.44 -10.84
C GLN A 26 8.17 -5.58 -9.98
N ARG A 27 8.33 -5.32 -8.68
CA ARG A 27 8.74 -6.30 -7.69
C ARG A 27 7.75 -6.31 -6.53
N PHE A 28 7.35 -7.49 -6.07
CA PHE A 28 6.62 -7.65 -4.83
C PHE A 28 7.63 -7.90 -3.70
N LEU A 29 7.56 -7.08 -2.65
CA LEU A 29 8.51 -7.08 -1.55
C LEU A 29 7.78 -7.22 -0.22
N GLN A 30 8.52 -7.71 0.76
CA GLN A 30 8.07 -7.85 2.14
C GLN A 30 9.12 -7.24 3.06
N LEU A 31 8.66 -6.50 4.06
CA LEU A 31 9.50 -5.91 5.09
C LEU A 31 9.03 -6.43 6.45
N ALA A 32 9.99 -6.83 7.29
CA ALA A 32 9.67 -7.22 8.65
C ALA A 32 8.99 -6.07 9.39
N SER A 33 7.88 -6.36 10.00
CA SER A 33 7.09 -5.39 10.74
C SER A 33 7.76 -4.96 12.04
N PRO A 34 7.55 -3.71 12.49
CA PRO A 34 7.57 -3.41 13.90
C PRO A 34 6.61 -4.36 14.63
N ALA A 35 7.02 -4.88 15.80
CA ALA A 35 6.26 -5.90 16.51
C ALA A 35 4.80 -5.47 16.74
N SER A 36 3.87 -6.32 16.32
CA SER A 36 2.46 -6.16 16.65
C SER A 36 2.28 -6.18 18.17
N THR A 37 1.44 -5.31 18.70
CA THR A 37 1.07 -5.31 20.14
C THR A 37 0.05 -6.39 20.48
N PHE A 38 -0.46 -7.12 19.50
CA PHE A 38 -1.44 -8.19 19.72
C PHE A 38 -0.85 -9.38 20.47
N ASN A 39 -1.47 -9.73 21.62
CA ASN A 39 -1.02 -10.81 22.50
C ASN A 39 -1.53 -12.21 22.09
N GLY A 40 -1.77 -12.46 20.82
CA GLY A 40 -2.26 -13.72 20.29
C GLY A 40 -1.47 -14.17 19.06
N PRO A 41 -1.83 -15.32 18.47
CA PRO A 41 -1.22 -15.77 17.25
C PRO A 41 -1.65 -14.86 16.08
N VAL A 42 -0.67 -14.33 15.34
CA VAL A 42 -0.86 -13.59 14.10
C VAL A 42 -0.36 -14.46 12.96
N PRO A 43 -1.13 -14.63 11.86
CA PRO A 43 -0.64 -15.31 10.68
C PRO A 43 0.64 -14.65 10.15
N ALA A 44 1.62 -15.43 9.73
CA ALA A 44 2.91 -14.91 9.28
C ALA A 44 2.78 -13.91 8.11
N ALA A 45 1.77 -14.07 7.26
CA ALA A 45 1.47 -13.14 6.18
C ALA A 45 1.02 -11.76 6.70
N CYS A 46 0.35 -11.71 7.86
CA CYS A 46 -0.13 -10.49 8.49
C CYS A 46 0.93 -9.81 9.38
N ASP A 47 2.03 -10.49 9.66
CA ASP A 47 3.13 -9.99 10.48
C ASP A 47 4.27 -9.37 9.64
N GLN A 48 3.94 -8.94 8.43
CA GLN A 48 4.88 -8.35 7.48
C GLN A 48 4.20 -7.22 6.70
N ILE A 49 4.97 -6.20 6.38
CA ILE A 49 4.55 -5.16 5.45
C ILE A 49 4.74 -5.70 4.04
N GLN A 50 3.68 -5.65 3.24
CA GLN A 50 3.70 -6.06 1.85
C GLN A 50 3.58 -4.83 0.95
N TYR A 51 4.38 -4.77 -0.11
CA TYR A 51 4.35 -3.63 -1.02
C TYR A 51 4.93 -3.98 -2.39
N TYR A 52 4.54 -3.22 -3.40
CA TYR A 52 5.14 -3.27 -4.72
C TYR A 52 6.14 -2.14 -4.89
N GLN A 53 7.30 -2.47 -5.44
CA GLN A 53 8.29 -1.52 -5.94
C GLN A 53 8.23 -1.48 -7.46
N PHE A 54 8.08 -0.30 -8.01
CA PHE A 54 8.18 -0.03 -9.45
C PHE A 54 9.35 0.90 -9.67
N ARG A 55 10.23 0.55 -10.61
CA ARG A 55 11.41 1.35 -10.93
C ARG A 55 11.94 1.03 -12.32
N LEU A 56 12.87 1.83 -12.80
CA LEU A 56 13.61 1.49 -14.01
C LEU A 56 14.41 0.19 -13.82
N ARG A 57 14.43 -0.67 -14.83
CA ARG A 57 15.20 -1.93 -14.80
C ARG A 57 16.70 -1.71 -14.63
N SER A 58 17.22 -0.59 -15.12
CA SER A 58 18.62 -0.18 -14.91
C SER A 58 18.94 0.19 -13.47
N ALA A 59 17.91 0.32 -12.62
CA ALA A 59 17.99 0.62 -11.19
C ALA A 59 18.95 1.78 -10.83
N PRO A 60 18.84 2.95 -11.49
CA PRO A 60 19.62 4.11 -11.08
C PRO A 60 19.14 4.60 -9.70
N GLU A 61 19.97 5.42 -9.04
CA GLU A 61 19.51 6.16 -7.86
C GLU A 61 18.30 7.03 -8.23
N PRO A 62 17.19 6.96 -7.49
CA PRO A 62 16.00 7.72 -7.82
C PRO A 62 16.18 9.21 -7.51
N ASP A 63 15.74 10.03 -8.46
CA ASP A 63 15.62 11.49 -8.27
C ASP A 63 14.40 11.85 -7.43
N ALA A 64 13.36 10.98 -7.48
CA ALA A 64 12.16 11.09 -6.66
C ALA A 64 11.62 9.70 -6.28
N VAL A 65 11.07 9.59 -5.08
CA VAL A 65 10.40 8.39 -4.56
C VAL A 65 8.97 8.75 -4.18
N LEU A 66 8.01 8.02 -4.71
CA LEU A 66 6.59 8.20 -4.43
C LEU A 66 6.04 6.98 -3.69
N VAL A 67 5.60 7.15 -2.45
CA VAL A 67 4.94 6.11 -1.66
C VAL A 67 3.43 6.28 -1.78
N LEU A 68 2.72 5.24 -2.24
CA LEU A 68 1.29 5.27 -2.52
C LEU A 68 0.51 4.29 -1.65
N MET A 69 -0.61 4.75 -1.12
CA MET A 69 -1.58 3.95 -0.38
C MET A 69 -2.88 3.77 -1.16
N PRO A 70 -3.46 2.55 -1.22
CA PRO A 70 -4.69 2.28 -1.94
C PRO A 70 -5.94 2.79 -1.23
N GLY A 71 -7.04 2.85 -1.99
CA GLY A 71 -8.37 3.16 -1.46
C GLY A 71 -9.00 2.00 -0.69
N VAL A 72 -10.26 2.21 -0.26
CA VAL A 72 -11.09 1.15 0.35
C VAL A 72 -11.30 0.03 -0.67
N TYR A 73 -11.31 -1.21 -0.22
CA TYR A 73 -11.52 -2.41 -1.03
C TYR A 73 -10.48 -2.62 -2.14
N SER A 74 -9.30 -2.04 -2.02
CA SER A 74 -8.23 -2.27 -2.99
C SER A 74 -6.88 -2.55 -2.31
N GLY A 75 -6.04 -3.30 -2.99
CA GLY A 75 -4.65 -3.51 -2.62
C GLY A 75 -3.70 -2.63 -3.42
N ALA A 76 -2.43 -2.68 -3.07
CA ALA A 76 -1.37 -1.87 -3.68
C ALA A 76 -1.22 -2.08 -5.19
N ASN A 77 -1.60 -3.24 -5.70
CA ASN A 77 -1.56 -3.56 -7.15
C ASN A 77 -2.45 -2.64 -8.01
N VAL A 78 -3.42 -1.92 -7.42
CA VAL A 78 -4.24 -0.93 -8.16
C VAL A 78 -3.38 0.14 -8.83
N PHE A 79 -2.20 0.37 -8.31
CA PHE A 79 -1.25 1.34 -8.86
C PHE A 79 -0.34 0.79 -9.95
N SER A 80 -0.40 -0.52 -10.29
CA SER A 80 0.56 -1.13 -11.21
C SER A 80 0.64 -0.43 -12.55
N TYR A 81 -0.50 -0.16 -13.18
CA TYR A 81 -0.54 0.57 -14.45
C TYR A 81 -0.06 2.02 -14.28
N LEU A 82 -0.63 2.74 -13.33
CA LEU A 82 -0.28 4.15 -13.08
C LEU A 82 1.22 4.32 -12.78
N ALA A 83 1.78 3.48 -11.91
CA ALA A 83 3.19 3.56 -11.51
C ALA A 83 4.12 3.31 -12.70
N LYS A 84 3.84 2.29 -13.51
CA LYS A 84 4.65 1.99 -14.69
C LYS A 84 4.61 3.12 -15.71
N GLU A 85 3.42 3.64 -16.03
CA GLU A 85 3.26 4.75 -16.97
C GLU A 85 3.91 6.05 -16.48
N LEU A 86 3.81 6.35 -15.18
CA LEU A 86 4.47 7.52 -14.59
C LEU A 86 5.99 7.43 -14.71
N ILE A 87 6.58 6.28 -14.39
CA ILE A 87 8.03 6.05 -14.49
C ILE A 87 8.49 6.16 -15.96
N TYR A 88 7.74 5.53 -16.86
CA TYR A 88 8.03 5.59 -18.30
C TYR A 88 7.98 7.02 -18.80
N ALA A 89 6.90 7.76 -18.53
CA ALA A 89 6.73 9.14 -18.95
C ALA A 89 7.79 10.07 -18.33
N ALA A 90 8.12 9.88 -17.05
CA ALA A 90 9.14 10.68 -16.37
C ALA A 90 10.53 10.47 -16.98
N HIS A 91 10.86 9.25 -17.37
CA HIS A 91 12.18 8.91 -17.93
C HIS A 91 12.29 9.26 -19.42
N THR A 92 11.21 9.12 -20.20
CA THR A 92 11.22 9.33 -21.66
C THR A 92 10.82 10.74 -22.09
N ARG A 93 10.53 11.64 -21.14
CA ARG A 93 10.15 13.03 -21.42
C ARG A 93 11.18 13.74 -22.28
N THR A 94 10.71 14.63 -23.16
CA THR A 94 11.54 15.39 -24.09
C THR A 94 11.55 16.90 -23.82
N ASP A 95 10.67 17.36 -22.93
CA ASP A 95 10.49 18.77 -22.56
C ASP A 95 11.40 19.20 -21.41
N ALA A 96 12.04 18.25 -20.72
CA ALA A 96 12.99 18.46 -19.65
C ALA A 96 13.97 17.27 -19.54
N ALA A 97 14.92 17.32 -18.60
CA ALA A 97 15.81 16.20 -18.33
C ALA A 97 15.00 14.97 -17.89
N PRO A 98 15.41 13.76 -18.30
CA PRO A 98 14.82 12.52 -17.78
C PRO A 98 14.85 12.50 -16.26
N LEU A 99 13.79 11.98 -15.64
CA LEU A 99 13.66 11.83 -14.20
C LEU A 99 13.57 10.33 -13.86
N ASN A 100 14.42 9.88 -12.94
CA ASN A 100 14.38 8.51 -12.42
C ASN A 100 13.41 8.47 -11.24
N LEU A 101 12.18 8.05 -11.49
CA LEU A 101 11.15 7.91 -10.48
C LEU A 101 11.12 6.48 -9.94
N GLU A 102 11.01 6.33 -8.63
CA GLU A 102 10.64 5.07 -7.98
C GLU A 102 9.26 5.22 -7.34
N VAL A 103 8.41 4.21 -7.49
CA VAL A 103 7.08 4.17 -6.87
C VAL A 103 7.00 2.95 -5.95
N LEU A 104 6.57 3.18 -4.72
CA LEU A 104 6.36 2.17 -3.69
C LEU A 104 4.87 2.16 -3.34
N ALA A 105 4.16 1.12 -3.73
CA ALA A 105 2.75 0.99 -3.41
C ALA A 105 2.59 0.03 -2.23
N VAL A 106 2.10 0.52 -1.09
CA VAL A 106 2.08 -0.20 0.19
C VAL A 106 0.69 -0.77 0.44
N ASP A 107 0.61 -2.08 0.68
CA ASP A 107 -0.62 -2.74 1.11
C ASP A 107 -0.91 -2.44 2.58
N ARG A 108 -2.19 -2.38 2.93
CA ARG A 108 -2.59 -2.43 4.34
C ARG A 108 -2.47 -3.85 4.86
N ARG A 109 -2.25 -3.98 6.17
CA ARG A 109 -2.11 -5.28 6.82
C ARG A 109 -3.31 -6.19 6.64
N ASP A 110 -4.51 -5.66 6.63
CA ASP A 110 -5.75 -6.39 6.41
C ASP A 110 -5.81 -7.10 5.05
N ASN A 111 -5.05 -6.65 4.06
CA ASN A 111 -4.91 -7.35 2.78
C ASN A 111 -4.25 -8.74 2.93
N CYS A 112 -3.60 -9.03 4.06
CA CYS A 112 -2.95 -10.31 4.33
C CYS A 112 -3.91 -11.51 4.37
N ILE A 113 -5.20 -11.27 4.65
CA ILE A 113 -6.22 -12.32 4.74
C ILE A 113 -6.99 -12.52 3.43
N GLU A 114 -6.67 -11.76 2.39
CA GLU A 114 -7.37 -11.87 1.11
C GLU A 114 -7.07 -13.20 0.42
N ASP A 115 -8.13 -13.92 0.06
CA ASP A 115 -8.04 -15.03 -0.88
C ASP A 115 -8.27 -14.50 -2.31
N LEU A 116 -7.21 -14.35 -3.06
CA LEU A 116 -7.24 -13.83 -4.42
C LEU A 116 -7.41 -14.90 -5.51
N THR A 117 -7.60 -16.17 -5.13
CA THR A 117 -7.64 -17.30 -6.05
C THR A 117 -8.73 -17.11 -7.12
N GLY A 118 -9.95 -16.82 -6.70
CA GLY A 118 -11.08 -16.63 -7.62
C GLY A 118 -10.93 -15.39 -8.51
N LEU A 119 -10.43 -14.27 -7.95
CA LEU A 119 -10.23 -13.03 -8.71
C LEU A 119 -9.13 -13.21 -9.76
N ASN A 120 -8.00 -13.81 -9.39
CA ASN A 120 -6.90 -14.06 -10.31
C ASN A 120 -7.31 -15.00 -11.46
N ALA A 121 -8.10 -16.05 -11.16
CA ALA A 121 -8.59 -16.97 -12.17
C ALA A 121 -9.59 -16.29 -13.12
N ALA A 122 -10.50 -15.47 -12.58
CA ALA A 122 -11.47 -14.72 -13.38
C ALA A 122 -10.78 -13.72 -14.32
N GLU A 123 -9.76 -13.03 -13.84
CA GLU A 123 -8.98 -12.08 -14.62
C GLU A 123 -8.24 -12.78 -15.78
N GLN A 124 -7.58 -13.91 -15.50
CA GLN A 124 -6.91 -14.71 -16.52
C GLN A 124 -7.89 -15.28 -17.56
N ALA A 125 -9.04 -15.76 -17.12
CA ALA A 125 -10.10 -16.26 -17.99
C ALA A 125 -10.85 -15.15 -18.73
N ARG A 126 -10.75 -13.90 -18.27
CA ARG A 126 -11.60 -12.76 -18.70
C ARG A 126 -13.09 -13.07 -18.52
N ASP A 127 -13.42 -13.79 -17.45
CA ASP A 127 -14.77 -14.22 -17.13
C ASP A 127 -15.02 -14.05 -15.62
N THR A 128 -15.86 -13.09 -15.28
CA THR A 128 -16.25 -12.80 -13.88
C THR A 128 -17.02 -13.94 -13.22
N GLN A 129 -17.67 -14.83 -14.03
CA GLN A 129 -18.42 -15.97 -13.49
C GLN A 129 -17.50 -16.91 -12.70
N VAL A 130 -16.24 -17.04 -13.09
CA VAL A 130 -15.23 -17.86 -12.38
C VAL A 130 -15.07 -17.41 -10.93
N ALA A 131 -14.99 -16.10 -10.67
CA ALA A 131 -14.91 -15.58 -9.31
C ALA A 131 -16.20 -15.80 -8.52
N LEU A 132 -17.37 -15.57 -9.15
CA LEU A 132 -18.66 -15.81 -8.51
C LEU A 132 -18.83 -17.28 -8.12
N ASP A 133 -18.44 -18.20 -8.99
CA ASP A 133 -18.55 -19.63 -8.73
C ASP A 133 -17.62 -20.04 -7.57
N TYR A 134 -16.40 -19.53 -7.52
CA TYR A 134 -15.45 -19.82 -6.45
C TYR A 134 -15.92 -19.27 -5.09
N TYR A 135 -16.23 -17.97 -5.01
CA TYR A 135 -16.53 -17.32 -3.72
C TYR A 135 -17.93 -17.57 -3.19
N PHE A 136 -18.92 -17.86 -4.07
CA PHE A 136 -20.31 -17.92 -3.65
C PHE A 136 -20.99 -19.25 -3.96
N ASN A 137 -20.53 -19.99 -4.98
CA ASN A 137 -21.18 -21.23 -5.42
C ASN A 137 -20.40 -22.49 -5.01
N GLY A 138 -19.27 -22.36 -4.31
CA GLY A 138 -18.48 -23.48 -3.81
C GLY A 138 -17.80 -24.31 -4.90
N VAL A 139 -17.50 -23.70 -6.05
CA VAL A 139 -16.76 -24.36 -7.14
C VAL A 139 -15.28 -24.28 -6.85
N PRO A 140 -14.55 -25.40 -6.73
CA PRO A 140 -13.13 -25.37 -6.45
C PRO A 140 -12.32 -24.90 -7.66
N LEU A 141 -11.23 -24.18 -7.41
CA LEU A 141 -10.21 -23.84 -8.40
C LEU A 141 -8.89 -24.52 -8.02
N ASP A 142 -8.32 -25.28 -8.94
CA ASP A 142 -7.10 -26.06 -8.74
C ASP A 142 -7.10 -26.94 -7.47
N GLY A 143 -8.30 -27.45 -7.12
CA GLY A 143 -8.52 -28.27 -5.93
C GLY A 143 -8.65 -27.49 -4.61
N GLN A 144 -8.60 -26.16 -4.65
CA GLN A 144 -8.81 -25.29 -3.51
C GLN A 144 -10.27 -24.80 -3.48
N LEU A 145 -10.90 -24.89 -2.31
CA LEU A 145 -12.19 -24.25 -2.03
C LEU A 145 -11.96 -22.93 -1.30
N PHE A 146 -12.88 -22.00 -1.53
CA PHE A 146 -12.93 -20.78 -0.72
C PHE A 146 -13.27 -21.12 0.74
N ASP A 147 -12.45 -20.66 1.67
CA ASP A 147 -12.57 -20.92 3.11
C ASP A 147 -13.59 -19.98 3.82
N GLY A 148 -14.42 -19.30 3.03
CA GLY A 148 -15.46 -18.41 3.53
C GLY A 148 -14.96 -17.02 3.90
N PHE A 149 -15.92 -16.09 4.03
CA PHE A 149 -15.67 -14.74 4.50
C PHE A 149 -15.39 -14.76 6.00
N LYS A 150 -14.37 -14.02 6.43
CA LYS A 150 -13.96 -13.97 7.83
C LYS A 150 -14.82 -12.97 8.61
N SER A 151 -15.21 -13.36 9.82
CA SER A 151 -15.80 -12.46 10.79
C SER A 151 -14.73 -11.82 11.67
N SER A 152 -15.08 -10.79 12.43
CA SER A 152 -14.16 -10.18 13.42
C SER A 152 -13.63 -11.19 14.44
N ASP A 153 -14.43 -12.20 14.79
CA ASP A 153 -14.02 -13.25 15.74
C ASP A 153 -12.98 -14.21 15.16
N ASP A 154 -12.95 -14.36 13.82
CA ASP A 154 -11.97 -15.20 13.12
C ASP A 154 -10.61 -14.52 13.00
N VAL A 155 -10.57 -13.19 13.04
CA VAL A 155 -9.37 -12.37 12.78
C VAL A 155 -9.15 -11.30 13.86
N PRO A 156 -9.17 -11.66 15.16
CA PRO A 156 -9.11 -10.69 16.26
C PRO A 156 -7.82 -9.84 16.26
N TYR A 157 -6.74 -10.34 15.67
CA TYR A 157 -5.47 -9.62 15.54
C TYR A 157 -5.57 -8.38 14.63
N LEU A 158 -6.57 -8.31 13.75
CA LEU A 158 -6.75 -7.13 12.89
C LEU A 158 -7.22 -5.90 13.67
N SER A 159 -7.79 -6.08 14.88
CA SER A 159 -8.17 -4.95 15.75
C SER A 159 -6.98 -4.08 16.15
N GLU A 160 -5.77 -4.65 16.18
CA GLU A 160 -4.53 -3.93 16.51
C GLU A 160 -3.84 -3.34 15.26
N MET A 161 -4.36 -3.64 14.06
CA MET A 161 -3.80 -3.18 12.79
C MET A 161 -4.52 -1.92 12.29
N GLY A 162 -4.78 -0.99 13.21
CA GLY A 162 -5.48 0.27 12.93
C GLY A 162 -4.59 1.34 12.31
N LEU A 163 -5.01 2.59 12.45
CA LEU A 163 -4.37 3.76 11.82
C LEU A 163 -2.90 3.90 12.20
N ALA A 164 -2.54 3.69 13.47
CA ALA A 164 -1.16 3.75 13.93
C ALA A 164 -0.26 2.77 13.18
N GLN A 165 -0.71 1.50 13.04
CA GLN A 165 0.04 0.49 12.29
C GLN A 165 0.23 0.87 10.81
N VAL A 166 -0.80 1.46 10.19
CA VAL A 166 -0.67 1.93 8.80
C VAL A 166 0.39 3.03 8.68
N MET A 167 0.43 3.97 9.62
CA MET A 167 1.42 5.05 9.61
C MET A 167 2.83 4.51 9.81
N GLU A 168 3.01 3.61 10.78
CA GLU A 168 4.29 2.96 11.05
C GLU A 168 4.77 2.12 9.85
N ASP A 169 3.89 1.36 9.22
CA ASP A 169 4.22 0.54 8.06
C ASP A 169 4.71 1.38 6.87
N VAL A 170 3.97 2.44 6.57
CA VAL A 170 4.33 3.36 5.49
C VAL A 170 5.64 4.07 5.80
N HIS A 171 5.85 4.48 7.05
CA HIS A 171 7.10 5.10 7.50
C HIS A 171 8.28 4.13 7.40
N ALA A 172 8.09 2.87 7.78
CA ALA A 172 9.11 1.84 7.69
C ALA A 172 9.53 1.58 6.23
N VAL A 173 8.57 1.51 5.30
CA VAL A 173 8.86 1.38 3.86
C VAL A 173 9.63 2.60 3.37
N LEU A 174 9.15 3.81 3.67
CA LEU A 174 9.80 5.06 3.27
C LEU A 174 11.24 5.14 3.76
N THR A 175 11.47 4.88 5.05
CA THR A 175 12.80 4.98 5.67
C THR A 175 13.75 3.88 5.23
N THR A 176 13.23 2.71 4.83
CA THR A 176 14.02 1.64 4.24
C THR A 176 14.57 2.04 2.87
N HIS A 177 13.75 2.70 2.03
CA HIS A 177 14.15 3.11 0.69
C HIS A 177 14.89 4.45 0.65
N VAL A 178 14.57 5.35 1.57
CA VAL A 178 15.23 6.65 1.69
C VAL A 178 15.69 6.87 3.14
N PRO A 179 16.79 6.24 3.57
CA PRO A 179 17.21 6.25 4.97
C PRO A 179 17.69 7.64 5.46
N ASP A 180 18.22 8.46 4.58
CA ASP A 180 18.68 9.81 4.95
C ASP A 180 17.48 10.78 5.08
N PRO A 181 17.23 11.37 6.27
CA PRO A 181 16.10 12.28 6.48
C PRO A 181 16.17 13.55 5.62
N LEU A 182 17.36 14.07 5.31
CA LEU A 182 17.48 15.23 4.42
C LEU A 182 17.09 14.88 2.98
N GLN A 183 17.45 13.68 2.52
CA GLN A 183 17.01 13.21 1.22
C GLN A 183 15.49 12.96 1.18
N ARG A 184 14.89 12.47 2.27
CA ARG A 184 13.42 12.32 2.33
C ARG A 184 12.72 13.66 2.12
N GLN A 185 13.14 14.70 2.81
CA GLN A 185 12.58 16.05 2.66
C GLN A 185 12.73 16.64 1.25
N GLN A 186 13.67 16.15 0.47
CA GLN A 186 13.98 16.68 -0.86
C GLN A 186 13.31 15.91 -2.00
N LYS A 187 13.19 14.56 -1.86
CA LYS A 187 12.80 13.71 -2.97
C LYS A 187 11.70 12.69 -2.66
N ALA A 188 11.27 12.54 -1.41
CA ALA A 188 10.23 11.60 -1.06
C ALA A 188 8.85 12.27 -1.05
N PHE A 189 7.89 11.62 -1.69
CA PHE A 189 6.49 12.06 -1.71
C PHE A 189 5.62 10.95 -1.16
N ILE A 190 4.60 11.31 -0.40
CA ILE A 190 3.58 10.37 0.05
C ILE A 190 2.26 10.69 -0.61
N GLY A 191 1.50 9.67 -0.97
CA GLY A 191 0.23 9.88 -1.64
C GLY A 191 -0.69 8.67 -1.59
N GLY A 192 -1.79 8.77 -2.30
CA GLY A 192 -2.74 7.68 -2.41
C GLY A 192 -4.00 8.07 -3.14
N HIS A 193 -4.84 7.08 -3.34
CA HIS A 193 -6.13 7.22 -3.99
C HIS A 193 -7.27 7.09 -2.97
N SER A 194 -8.29 7.93 -3.06
CA SER A 194 -9.49 7.86 -2.22
C SER A 194 -9.13 7.87 -0.72
N MET A 195 -9.42 6.81 0.04
CA MET A 195 -9.02 6.67 1.44
C MET A 195 -7.49 6.77 1.61
N GLY A 196 -6.70 6.19 0.71
CA GLY A 196 -5.24 6.30 0.74
C GLY A 196 -4.73 7.74 0.63
N ALA A 197 -5.46 8.60 -0.08
CA ALA A 197 -5.14 10.03 -0.13
C ALA A 197 -5.43 10.74 1.20
N SER A 198 -6.44 10.27 1.96
CA SER A 198 -6.71 10.75 3.31
C SER A 198 -5.64 10.25 4.29
N LEU A 199 -5.22 8.99 4.16
CA LEU A 199 -4.13 8.43 4.97
C LEU A 199 -2.80 9.16 4.72
N ALA A 200 -2.52 9.56 3.48
CA ALA A 200 -1.33 10.37 3.17
C ALA A 200 -1.35 11.74 3.86
N TRP A 201 -2.54 12.32 4.01
CA TRP A 201 -2.71 13.55 4.76
C TRP A 201 -2.53 13.35 6.27
N VAL A 202 -3.09 12.25 6.79
CA VAL A 202 -2.89 11.85 8.20
C VAL A 202 -1.40 11.62 8.47
N TYR A 203 -0.70 10.90 7.57
CA TYR A 203 0.74 10.69 7.70
C TYR A 203 1.51 12.01 7.86
N ALA A 204 1.19 13.02 7.05
CA ALA A 204 1.89 14.30 7.13
C ALA A 204 1.74 14.98 8.52
N GLY A 205 0.61 14.81 9.17
CA GLY A 205 0.37 15.32 10.52
C GLY A 205 0.68 14.33 11.65
N TRP A 206 1.15 13.11 11.32
CA TRP A 206 1.40 12.07 12.33
C TRP A 206 2.66 12.40 13.12
N ASP A 207 2.54 12.33 14.44
CA ASP A 207 3.60 12.47 15.42
C ASP A 207 4.08 11.06 15.80
N PHE A 208 5.30 10.69 15.40
CA PHE A 208 5.80 9.33 15.56
C PHE A 208 6.33 9.02 16.95
N ASP A 209 6.79 10.01 17.71
CA ASP A 209 7.25 9.81 19.09
C ASP A 209 6.18 10.09 20.16
N GLY A 210 5.05 10.69 19.75
CA GLY A 210 3.94 11.02 20.62
C GLY A 210 4.23 12.18 21.59
N ASP A 211 5.30 12.94 21.36
CA ASP A 211 5.64 14.13 22.14
C ASP A 211 5.14 15.40 21.46
N GLU A 212 3.95 15.85 21.82
CA GLU A 212 3.32 17.06 21.26
C GLU A 212 4.17 18.33 21.39
N THR A 213 5.25 18.30 22.20
CA THR A 213 6.14 19.45 22.37
C THR A 213 7.25 19.50 21.31
N THR A 214 7.43 18.44 20.54
CA THR A 214 8.38 18.36 19.44
C THR A 214 7.66 17.98 18.16
N LEU A 215 8.11 18.52 17.03
CA LEU A 215 7.58 18.15 15.71
C LEU A 215 8.71 17.66 14.79
N ALA A 216 9.84 17.27 15.39
CA ALA A 216 11.02 16.89 14.63
C ALA A 216 10.86 15.58 13.87
N ASP A 217 10.00 14.69 14.36
CA ASP A 217 9.67 13.39 13.78
C ASP A 217 8.32 13.36 13.07
N ALA A 218 7.56 14.47 13.11
CA ALA A 218 6.29 14.55 12.41
C ALA A 218 6.40 14.14 10.93
N GLY A 219 5.37 13.47 10.42
CA GLY A 219 5.38 12.89 9.08
C GLY A 219 5.77 13.88 7.98
N TYR A 220 5.32 15.15 8.07
CA TYR A 220 5.68 16.18 7.08
C TYR A 220 7.17 16.52 7.06
N GLN A 221 7.90 16.26 8.13
CA GLN A 221 9.36 16.41 8.19
C GLN A 221 10.11 15.29 7.44
N ASN A 222 9.39 14.25 7.03
CA ASN A 222 9.94 13.10 6.34
C ASN A 222 9.61 13.07 4.85
N VAL A 223 8.94 14.09 4.30
CA VAL A 223 8.53 14.11 2.89
C VAL A 223 8.70 15.48 2.25
N ALA A 224 8.93 15.50 0.95
CA ALA A 224 8.95 16.70 0.12
C ALA A 224 7.54 17.23 -0.16
N GLY A 225 6.54 16.36 -0.11
CA GLY A 225 5.15 16.74 -0.37
C GLY A 225 4.16 15.59 -0.30
N VAL A 226 2.88 15.95 -0.40
CA VAL A 226 1.74 15.01 -0.38
C VAL A 226 1.00 15.07 -1.71
N ILE A 227 0.70 13.91 -2.30
CA ILE A 227 -0.05 13.76 -3.56
C ILE A 227 -1.37 13.07 -3.28
N ARG A 228 -2.47 13.71 -3.64
CA ARG A 228 -3.83 13.20 -3.41
C ARG A 228 -4.53 12.94 -4.74
N LEU A 229 -4.96 11.71 -4.94
CA LEU A 229 -5.69 11.27 -6.13
C LEU A 229 -7.14 10.99 -5.75
N ASP A 230 -8.07 11.69 -6.38
CA ASP A 230 -9.52 11.51 -6.25
C ASP A 230 -10.00 11.41 -4.78
N SER A 231 -9.70 12.43 -4.01
CA SER A 231 -10.08 12.52 -2.60
C SER A 231 -10.80 13.83 -2.34
N ARG A 232 -11.93 13.75 -1.64
CA ARG A 232 -12.66 14.93 -1.18
C ARG A 232 -11.98 15.49 0.07
N TYR A 233 -11.38 16.63 -0.06
CA TYR A 233 -11.03 17.50 1.05
C TYR A 233 -11.37 18.91 0.66
N THR A 234 -12.29 19.52 1.41
CA THR A 234 -12.57 20.94 1.33
C THR A 234 -12.08 21.60 2.61
N PRO A 235 -11.02 22.41 2.57
CA PRO A 235 -10.54 23.13 3.76
C PRO A 235 -11.63 24.02 4.41
N ALA A 236 -12.65 24.37 3.65
CA ALA A 236 -13.76 25.20 4.13
C ALA A 236 -14.71 24.48 5.11
N ASP A 237 -14.74 23.15 5.07
CA ASP A 237 -15.58 22.35 5.97
C ASP A 237 -14.88 22.02 7.29
N SER A 238 -13.65 22.48 7.47
CA SER A 238 -12.82 22.27 8.67
C SER A 238 -13.27 23.11 9.88
N GLN A 239 -14.47 23.69 9.87
CA GLN A 239 -14.95 24.41 11.06
C GLN A 239 -15.30 23.49 12.22
N GLU A 240 -15.42 22.20 12.00
CA GLU A 240 -15.45 21.20 13.06
C GLU A 240 -14.74 19.95 12.56
N ALA A 241 -13.41 19.88 12.73
CA ALA A 241 -12.78 18.59 12.80
C ALA A 241 -13.48 17.86 13.96
N ALA A 242 -14.27 16.84 13.65
CA ALA A 242 -14.74 15.94 14.69
C ALA A 242 -13.51 15.53 15.49
N PRO A 243 -13.55 15.61 16.83
CA PRO A 243 -12.44 15.12 17.63
C PRO A 243 -12.12 13.70 17.15
N LEU A 244 -10.85 13.40 16.95
CA LEU A 244 -10.41 12.04 16.68
C LEU A 244 -11.07 11.14 17.71
N PRO A 245 -11.61 9.97 17.30
CA PRO A 245 -12.24 9.07 18.24
C PRO A 245 -11.28 8.83 19.40
N ALA A 246 -11.83 8.87 20.62
CA ALA A 246 -11.05 8.82 21.87
C ALA A 246 -10.37 7.47 22.13
N THR A 247 -10.52 6.51 21.23
CA THR A 247 -9.88 5.19 21.27
C THR A 247 -9.35 4.84 19.90
N GLU A 248 -8.12 4.32 19.85
CA GLU A 248 -7.44 3.86 18.62
C GLU A 248 -8.24 2.83 17.82
N ASN A 249 -9.24 2.21 18.44
CA ASN A 249 -10.05 1.14 17.86
C ASN A 249 -11.28 1.60 17.08
N ASP A 250 -11.63 2.89 17.13
CA ASP A 250 -12.81 3.41 16.43
C ASP A 250 -12.48 3.94 15.01
N ALA A 251 -11.20 3.96 14.64
CA ALA A 251 -10.75 4.37 13.32
C ALA A 251 -10.61 3.16 12.41
N VAL A 252 -11.70 2.45 12.18
CA VAL A 252 -11.65 1.29 11.31
C VAL A 252 -12.46 1.49 10.07
N ILE A 253 -11.82 1.10 9.03
CA ILE A 253 -12.29 0.46 7.81
C ILE A 253 -12.49 1.39 6.68
#